data_72f91f09d613151ed1c08bf7f628a7c9
#
_entry.id   72f91f09d613151ed1c08bf7f628a7c9
#
_cell.length_a   1.000
_cell.length_b   1.000
_cell.length_c   1.000
_cell.angle_alpha   90.00
_cell.angle_beta   90.00
_cell.angle_gamma   90.00
#
_symmetry.space_group_name_H-M   'P 1'
#
loop_
_entity.id
_entity.type
_entity.pdbx_description
1 polymer ?
#
loop_
_entity_poly.entity_id
_entity_poly.type
_entity_poly.pdbx_seq_one_letter_code
_entity_poly.pdbx_strand_id
1 'polypeptide(L)'
;MFNPNEHMMKLKGKDYLQVMWRLVWFREERPLWSIDTVLLEADADHAVFKAIISDENGVQKSVGHGSESKRDFGDFLEKAETKAVGRALAMLGYGTQFTALELDEGERIVDSPVDRKAREPQPEPPEDVEYRALCLRKVRRESLDASCMRKFKTLFKDTPVELLRRELPEENLNMMEDLA
;
A
#
# COMPACT_ATOMS: atom_id res chain seq x y z
N MET A 1 -30.54 3.56 22.27
CA MET A 1 -29.07 3.41 22.55
C MET A 1 -28.55 2.32 21.67
N PHE A 2 -27.58 2.63 20.83
CA PHE A 2 -27.01 1.71 19.86
C PHE A 2 -26.37 0.49 20.54
N ASN A 3 -26.65 -0.70 20.01
CA ASN A 3 -26.05 -1.94 20.50
C ASN A 3 -25.14 -2.53 19.42
N PRO A 4 -23.81 -2.41 19.54
CA PRO A 4 -22.89 -2.89 18.51
C PRO A 4 -22.97 -4.41 18.27
N ASN A 5 -23.36 -5.20 19.28
CA ASN A 5 -23.42 -6.65 19.16
C ASN A 5 -24.49 -7.14 18.17
N GLU A 6 -25.52 -6.32 17.89
CA GLU A 6 -26.58 -6.66 16.92
C GLU A 6 -26.12 -6.47 15.45
N HIS A 7 -25.01 -5.78 15.24
CA HIS A 7 -24.50 -5.40 13.92
C HIS A 7 -23.14 -6.01 13.59
N MET A 8 -22.71 -6.97 14.43
CA MET A 8 -21.42 -7.65 14.26
C MET A 8 -21.46 -8.63 13.08
N MET A 9 -20.37 -8.67 12.34
CA MET A 9 -20.13 -9.71 11.34
C MET A 9 -18.77 -10.38 11.56
N LYS A 10 -18.57 -11.56 10.97
CA LYS A 10 -17.27 -12.23 10.96
C LYS A 10 -16.50 -11.82 9.71
N LEU A 11 -15.33 -11.24 9.90
CA LEU A 11 -14.38 -10.94 8.83
C LEU A 11 -13.09 -11.71 9.11
N LYS A 12 -12.74 -12.65 8.22
CA LYS A 12 -11.57 -13.54 8.40
C LYS A 12 -11.52 -14.20 9.78
N GLY A 13 -12.69 -14.60 10.32
CA GLY A 13 -12.82 -15.28 11.60
C GLY A 13 -12.82 -14.36 12.84
N LYS A 14 -12.51 -13.07 12.70
CA LYS A 14 -12.55 -12.07 13.79
C LYS A 14 -13.86 -11.30 13.77
N ASP A 15 -14.28 -10.80 14.93
CA ASP A 15 -15.45 -9.92 15.04
C ASP A 15 -15.14 -8.56 14.41
N TYR A 16 -16.06 -8.10 13.58
CA TYR A 16 -15.93 -6.85 12.84
C TYR A 16 -17.22 -6.05 12.87
N LEU A 17 -17.12 -4.78 13.28
CA LEU A 17 -18.19 -3.79 13.18
C LEU A 17 -17.90 -2.86 12.02
N GLN A 18 -18.73 -2.90 10.98
CA GLN A 18 -18.56 -2.08 9.78
C GLN A 18 -18.57 -0.58 10.14
N VAL A 19 -17.83 0.22 9.35
CA VAL A 19 -17.71 1.68 9.56
C VAL A 19 -19.07 2.38 9.57
N MET A 20 -20.02 1.93 8.73
CA MET A 20 -21.37 2.48 8.72
C MET A 20 -22.08 2.38 10.08
N TRP A 21 -21.93 1.27 10.79
CA TRP A 21 -22.52 1.08 12.11
C TRP A 21 -21.80 1.86 13.22
N ARG A 22 -20.48 2.06 13.08
CA ARG A 22 -19.72 2.97 13.95
C ARG A 22 -20.16 4.42 13.77
N LEU A 23 -20.49 4.83 12.53
CA LEU A 23 -21.04 6.15 12.23
C LEU A 23 -22.42 6.34 12.86
N VAL A 24 -23.32 5.33 12.78
CA VAL A 24 -24.62 5.38 13.44
C VAL A 24 -24.45 5.54 14.95
N TRP A 25 -23.61 4.71 15.56
CA TRP A 25 -23.29 4.78 16.99
C TRP A 25 -22.74 6.16 17.38
N PHE A 26 -21.74 6.63 16.66
CA PHE A 26 -21.14 7.94 16.86
C PHE A 26 -22.17 9.08 16.75
N ARG A 27 -23.04 9.09 15.74
CA ARG A 27 -24.06 10.11 15.55
C ARG A 27 -25.15 10.09 16.63
N GLU A 28 -25.48 8.93 17.17
CA GLU A 28 -26.40 8.82 18.29
C GLU A 28 -25.82 9.45 19.56
N GLU A 29 -24.53 9.19 19.86
CA GLU A 29 -23.91 9.68 21.09
C GLU A 29 -23.34 11.11 20.98
N ARG A 30 -22.93 11.51 19.79
CA ARG A 30 -22.25 12.79 19.51
C ARG A 30 -22.88 13.51 18.31
N PRO A 31 -24.18 13.89 18.36
CA PRO A 31 -24.87 14.44 17.20
C PRO A 31 -24.31 15.78 16.72
N LEU A 32 -23.66 16.56 17.61
CA LEU A 32 -23.11 17.90 17.29
C LEU A 32 -21.63 17.87 16.88
N TRP A 33 -20.97 16.71 16.94
CA TRP A 33 -19.59 16.60 16.54
C TRP A 33 -19.46 16.48 15.03
N SER A 34 -18.41 17.06 14.46
CA SER A 34 -18.11 17.00 13.02
C SER A 34 -17.13 15.86 12.68
N ILE A 35 -17.25 15.38 11.45
CA ILE A 35 -16.27 14.52 10.80
C ILE A 35 -15.92 15.20 9.48
N ASP A 36 -14.67 15.56 9.34
CA ASP A 36 -14.13 16.20 8.15
C ASP A 36 -13.11 15.28 7.51
N THR A 37 -13.17 15.13 6.19
CA THR A 37 -12.19 14.34 5.42
C THR A 37 -11.37 15.25 4.53
N VAL A 38 -10.07 14.99 4.43
CA VAL A 38 -9.13 15.73 3.61
C VAL A 38 -8.38 14.76 2.73
N LEU A 39 -8.47 14.95 1.42
CA LEU A 39 -7.62 14.25 0.46
C LEU A 39 -6.20 14.82 0.58
N LEU A 40 -5.24 13.99 1.01
CA LEU A 40 -3.84 14.39 1.15
C LEU A 40 -3.05 14.17 -0.15
N GLU A 41 -3.34 13.06 -0.81
CA GLU A 41 -2.67 12.66 -2.04
C GLU A 41 -3.61 11.80 -2.88
N ALA A 42 -3.62 12.00 -4.18
CA ALA A 42 -4.26 11.11 -5.13
C ALA A 42 -3.53 11.13 -6.48
N ASP A 43 -3.37 9.95 -7.07
CA ASP A 43 -2.95 9.77 -8.45
C ASP A 43 -3.87 8.76 -9.17
N ALA A 44 -3.45 8.25 -10.33
CA ALA A 44 -4.24 7.30 -11.11
C ALA A 44 -4.44 5.94 -10.42
N ASP A 45 -3.60 5.59 -9.44
CA ASP A 45 -3.50 4.25 -8.87
C ASP A 45 -3.52 4.20 -7.33
N HIS A 46 -3.45 5.36 -6.66
CA HIS A 46 -3.35 5.44 -5.21
C HIS A 46 -4.06 6.68 -4.66
N ALA A 47 -4.62 6.57 -3.44
CA ALA A 47 -5.17 7.70 -2.70
C ALA A 47 -4.86 7.62 -1.20
N VAL A 48 -4.66 8.79 -0.59
CA VAL A 48 -4.47 8.94 0.86
C VAL A 48 -5.43 9.99 1.40
N PHE A 49 -6.23 9.58 2.38
CA PHE A 49 -7.14 10.48 3.09
C PHE A 49 -6.75 10.61 4.56
N LYS A 50 -7.09 11.76 5.10
CA LYS A 50 -7.10 12.08 6.52
C LYS A 50 -8.53 12.38 6.95
N ALA A 51 -9.01 11.73 8.01
CA ALA A 51 -10.25 12.08 8.68
C ALA A 51 -9.95 12.78 10.01
N ILE A 52 -10.69 13.82 10.33
CA ILE A 52 -10.58 14.60 11.56
C ILE A 52 -11.95 14.58 12.22
N ILE A 53 -12.01 14.25 13.50
CA ILE A 53 -13.24 14.35 14.30
C ILE A 53 -13.05 15.46 15.31
N SER A 54 -13.98 16.41 15.31
CA SER A 54 -13.97 17.55 16.22
C SER A 54 -15.26 17.63 17.03
N ASP A 55 -15.18 18.16 18.26
CA ASP A 55 -16.36 18.42 19.09
C ASP A 55 -17.16 19.63 18.59
N GLU A 56 -18.24 19.94 19.29
CA GLU A 56 -19.13 21.09 19.01
C GLU A 56 -18.45 22.45 19.09
N ASN A 57 -17.28 22.53 19.72
CA ASN A 57 -16.47 23.76 19.82
C ASN A 57 -15.35 23.79 18.76
N GLY A 58 -15.32 22.82 17.85
CA GLY A 58 -14.27 22.71 16.82
C GLY A 58 -12.93 22.18 17.34
N VAL A 59 -12.88 21.66 18.59
CA VAL A 59 -11.66 21.06 19.14
C VAL A 59 -11.47 19.66 18.58
N GLN A 60 -10.35 19.42 17.92
CA GLN A 60 -10.01 18.09 17.38
C GLN A 60 -9.88 17.06 18.49
N LYS A 61 -10.59 15.96 18.36
CA LYS A 61 -10.61 14.83 19.31
C LYS A 61 -9.91 13.58 18.77
N SER A 62 -9.96 13.38 17.46
CA SER A 62 -9.34 12.22 16.83
C SER A 62 -8.93 12.51 15.41
N VAL A 63 -7.93 11.74 14.93
CA VAL A 63 -7.47 11.75 13.54
C VAL A 63 -7.27 10.30 13.10
N GLY A 64 -7.70 10.00 11.86
CA GLY A 64 -7.41 8.73 11.19
C GLY A 64 -6.81 8.99 9.81
N HIS A 65 -5.93 8.12 9.36
CA HIS A 65 -5.43 8.13 7.99
C HIS A 65 -5.81 6.82 7.30
N GLY A 66 -6.18 6.91 6.03
CA GLY A 66 -6.50 5.76 5.19
C GLY A 66 -5.81 5.90 3.84
N SER A 67 -5.24 4.82 3.36
CA SER A 67 -4.65 4.74 2.03
C SER A 67 -5.12 3.47 1.34
N GLU A 68 -5.41 3.56 0.05
CA GLU A 68 -5.79 2.42 -0.79
C GLU A 68 -5.20 2.56 -2.18
N SER A 69 -5.06 1.45 -2.88
CA SER A 69 -4.58 1.40 -4.24
C SER A 69 -5.61 0.78 -5.18
N LYS A 70 -5.61 1.23 -6.43
CA LYS A 70 -6.45 0.69 -7.51
C LYS A 70 -6.20 -0.80 -7.74
N ARG A 71 -5.01 -1.28 -7.43
CA ARG A 71 -4.66 -2.69 -7.52
C ARG A 71 -5.50 -3.55 -6.57
N ASP A 72 -5.83 -3.00 -5.40
CA ASP A 72 -6.57 -3.73 -4.37
C ASP A 72 -8.08 -3.50 -4.52
N PHE A 73 -8.48 -2.29 -4.95
CA PHE A 73 -9.89 -1.91 -5.13
C PHE A 73 -10.07 -0.95 -6.31
N GLY A 74 -11.04 -1.21 -7.18
CA GLY A 74 -11.40 -0.31 -8.27
C GLY A 74 -11.95 1.05 -7.79
N ASP A 75 -12.60 1.05 -6.61
CA ASP A 75 -13.14 2.19 -5.87
C ASP A 75 -12.18 2.65 -4.75
N PHE A 76 -10.88 2.68 -5.05
CA PHE A 76 -9.82 2.93 -4.06
C PHE A 76 -9.92 4.30 -3.40
N LEU A 77 -10.44 5.32 -4.09
CA LEU A 77 -10.60 6.66 -3.55
C LEU A 77 -11.60 6.66 -2.38
N GLU A 78 -12.80 6.13 -2.62
CA GLU A 78 -13.88 6.03 -1.62
C GLU A 78 -13.50 5.08 -0.48
N LYS A 79 -12.74 4.03 -0.80
CA LYS A 79 -12.22 3.09 0.20
C LYS A 79 -11.19 3.74 1.11
N ALA A 80 -10.27 4.54 0.57
CA ALA A 80 -9.27 5.28 1.37
C ALA A 80 -9.94 6.25 2.33
N GLU A 81 -10.96 6.98 1.87
CA GLU A 81 -11.75 7.89 2.71
C GLU A 81 -12.47 7.14 3.84
N THR A 82 -13.21 6.07 3.49
CA THR A 82 -13.93 5.25 4.47
C THR A 82 -12.99 4.67 5.52
N LYS A 83 -11.80 4.23 5.11
CA LYS A 83 -10.75 3.70 6.00
C LYS A 83 -10.23 4.76 6.95
N ALA A 84 -10.03 6.01 6.47
CA ALA A 84 -9.61 7.12 7.32
C ALA A 84 -10.66 7.41 8.41
N VAL A 85 -11.94 7.46 8.04
CA VAL A 85 -13.06 7.66 8.97
C VAL A 85 -13.15 6.51 9.97
N GLY A 86 -13.07 5.26 9.51
CA GLY A 86 -13.10 4.08 10.37
C GLY A 86 -12.02 4.09 11.44
N ARG A 87 -10.79 4.48 11.08
CA ARG A 87 -9.67 4.62 12.02
C ARG A 87 -9.85 5.77 13.01
N ALA A 88 -10.35 6.92 12.54
CA ALA A 88 -10.64 8.04 13.44
C ALA A 88 -11.70 7.68 14.49
N LEU A 89 -12.78 6.99 14.09
CA LEU A 89 -13.82 6.48 14.99
C LEU A 89 -13.28 5.45 15.97
N ALA A 90 -12.46 4.51 15.51
CA ALA A 90 -11.85 3.50 16.37
C ALA A 90 -10.95 4.11 17.45
N MET A 91 -10.22 5.19 17.13
CA MET A 91 -9.40 5.92 18.11
C MET A 91 -10.24 6.62 19.19
N LEU A 92 -11.50 6.91 18.93
CA LEU A 92 -12.47 7.42 19.93
C LEU A 92 -13.17 6.32 20.73
N GLY A 93 -12.92 5.05 20.41
CA GLY A 93 -13.55 3.91 21.08
C GLY A 93 -14.74 3.32 20.34
N TYR A 94 -15.19 3.90 19.22
CA TYR A 94 -16.30 3.36 18.44
C TYR A 94 -15.88 2.11 17.67
N GLY A 95 -16.10 0.95 18.30
CA GLY A 95 -15.79 -0.35 17.73
C GLY A 95 -14.31 -0.73 17.77
N THR A 96 -13.49 -0.13 18.64
CA THR A 96 -12.06 -0.44 18.75
C THR A 96 -11.78 -1.93 18.91
N GLN A 97 -12.53 -2.61 19.79
CA GLN A 97 -12.42 -4.06 20.01
C GLN A 97 -12.95 -4.90 18.84
N PHE A 98 -13.59 -4.29 17.85
CA PHE A 98 -14.24 -4.95 16.71
C PHE A 98 -13.70 -4.48 15.37
N THR A 99 -12.50 -3.93 15.36
CA THR A 99 -11.89 -3.40 14.13
C THR A 99 -11.24 -4.47 13.27
N ALA A 100 -11.21 -5.71 13.76
CA ALA A 100 -10.60 -6.85 13.10
C ALA A 100 -9.18 -6.55 12.60
N LEU A 101 -9.07 -5.99 11.40
CA LEU A 101 -7.79 -5.75 10.72
C LEU A 101 -7.53 -4.26 10.45
N GLU A 102 -8.43 -3.34 10.81
CA GLU A 102 -8.26 -1.92 10.47
C GLU A 102 -7.21 -1.20 11.30
N LEU A 103 -7.05 -1.58 12.58
CA LEU A 103 -5.96 -1.14 13.43
C LEU A 103 -4.79 -2.12 13.40
N ASP A 104 -5.07 -3.35 12.94
CA ASP A 104 -4.08 -4.38 12.69
C ASP A 104 -3.58 -4.16 11.25
N GLU A 105 -2.42 -3.57 11.05
CA GLU A 105 -1.86 -3.27 9.74
C GLU A 105 -1.51 -4.56 8.98
N GLY A 106 -2.56 -5.21 8.44
CA GLY A 106 -2.42 -6.34 7.52
C GLY A 106 -1.58 -7.50 8.06
N GLU A 107 -2.01 -8.12 9.18
CA GLU A 107 -1.31 -9.21 9.86
C GLU A 107 0.07 -8.82 10.43
N ARG A 108 0.41 -7.54 10.44
CA ARG A 108 1.61 -7.02 11.06
C ARG A 108 1.25 -6.41 12.41
N ILE A 109 1.64 -7.06 13.47
CA ILE A 109 1.73 -6.42 14.78
C ILE A 109 2.90 -5.45 14.67
N VAL A 110 2.71 -4.18 15.01
CA VAL A 110 3.76 -3.14 14.92
C VAL A 110 5.05 -3.57 15.61
N ASP A 111 4.95 -4.42 16.63
CA ASP A 111 6.06 -4.95 17.41
C ASP A 111 6.47 -6.39 17.03
N SER A 112 5.86 -6.97 16.00
CA SER A 112 6.30 -8.29 15.52
C SER A 112 7.50 -8.15 14.58
N PRO A 113 8.51 -9.02 14.72
CA PRO A 113 9.52 -9.17 13.68
C PRO A 113 8.82 -9.40 12.36
N VAL A 114 9.10 -8.57 11.38
CA VAL A 114 8.52 -8.69 10.05
C VAL A 114 9.02 -9.98 9.44
N ASP A 115 8.25 -11.07 9.56
CA ASP A 115 8.36 -12.18 8.64
C ASP A 115 7.92 -11.62 7.27
N ARG A 116 8.91 -11.07 6.57
CA ARG A 116 8.77 -10.82 5.15
C ARG A 116 8.70 -12.20 4.49
N LYS A 117 7.50 -12.79 4.46
CA LYS A 117 7.17 -13.65 3.33
C LYS A 117 7.37 -12.74 2.14
N ALA A 118 8.53 -12.90 1.51
CA ALA A 118 8.81 -12.21 0.27
C ALA A 118 7.56 -12.37 -0.60
N ARG A 119 6.93 -11.27 -0.99
CA ARG A 119 5.95 -11.30 -2.09
C ARG A 119 6.62 -12.18 -3.14
N GLU A 120 6.00 -13.29 -3.49
CA GLU A 120 6.52 -14.08 -4.62
C GLU A 120 6.69 -13.07 -5.75
N PRO A 121 7.91 -12.90 -6.26
CA PRO A 121 8.15 -11.92 -7.31
C PRO A 121 7.18 -12.28 -8.44
N GLN A 122 6.31 -11.34 -8.81
CA GLN A 122 5.48 -11.54 -9.99
C GLN A 122 6.43 -11.81 -11.15
N PRO A 123 6.15 -12.81 -11.99
CA PRO A 123 7.01 -13.10 -13.12
C PRO A 123 7.16 -11.82 -13.96
N GLU A 124 8.40 -11.43 -14.21
CA GLU A 124 8.69 -10.28 -15.08
C GLU A 124 8.00 -10.49 -16.44
N PRO A 125 7.48 -9.44 -17.07
CA PRO A 125 6.99 -9.51 -18.43
C PRO A 125 8.03 -10.16 -19.36
N PRO A 126 7.64 -10.99 -20.33
CA PRO A 126 8.59 -11.68 -21.21
C PRO A 126 9.62 -10.75 -21.87
N GLU A 127 9.18 -9.56 -22.30
CA GLU A 127 10.02 -8.51 -22.88
C GLU A 127 11.09 -7.98 -21.93
N ASP A 128 10.82 -7.91 -20.63
CA ASP A 128 11.80 -7.50 -19.62
C ASP A 128 12.82 -8.59 -19.34
N VAL A 129 12.39 -9.85 -19.37
CA VAL A 129 13.29 -11.02 -19.27
C VAL A 129 14.23 -11.08 -20.46
N GLU A 130 13.72 -10.85 -21.68
CA GLU A 130 14.52 -10.80 -22.90
C GLU A 130 15.52 -9.66 -22.90
N TYR A 131 15.10 -8.46 -22.47
CA TYR A 131 15.97 -7.31 -22.31
C TYR A 131 17.11 -7.55 -21.32
N ARG A 132 16.81 -8.12 -20.15
CA ARG A 132 17.85 -8.52 -19.18
C ARG A 132 18.82 -9.54 -19.75
N ALA A 133 18.31 -10.52 -20.50
CA ALA A 133 19.16 -11.51 -21.16
C ALA A 133 20.07 -10.90 -22.23
N LEU A 134 19.58 -9.89 -22.96
CA LEU A 134 20.36 -9.12 -23.93
C LEU A 134 21.50 -8.35 -23.24
N CYS A 135 21.19 -7.57 -22.22
CA CYS A 135 22.20 -6.83 -21.45
C CYS A 135 23.29 -7.74 -20.89
N LEU A 136 22.91 -8.89 -20.30
CA LEU A 136 23.87 -9.86 -19.76
C LEU A 136 24.76 -10.48 -20.85
N ARG A 137 24.23 -10.72 -22.06
CA ARG A 137 25.00 -11.22 -23.20
C ARG A 137 26.04 -10.21 -23.65
N LYS A 138 25.67 -8.94 -23.75
CA LYS A 138 26.55 -7.85 -24.15
C LYS A 138 27.71 -7.63 -23.17
N VAL A 139 27.38 -7.54 -21.88
CA VAL A 139 28.39 -7.38 -20.82
C VAL A 139 29.37 -8.58 -20.73
N ARG A 140 28.93 -9.79 -21.06
CA ARG A 140 29.83 -10.98 -21.08
C ARG A 140 30.89 -10.91 -22.17
N ARG A 141 30.68 -10.19 -23.27
CA ARG A 141 31.65 -10.03 -24.37
C ARG A 141 32.76 -9.06 -24.04
N GLU A 142 32.51 -8.12 -23.12
CA GLU A 142 33.51 -7.18 -22.65
C GLU A 142 34.19 -7.73 -21.40
N SER A 143 35.24 -8.50 -21.55
CA SER A 143 36.20 -9.09 -20.59
C SER A 143 36.21 -8.48 -19.17
N LEU A 144 35.11 -8.63 -18.40
CA LEU A 144 35.09 -8.38 -16.97
C LEU A 144 35.64 -9.63 -16.24
N ASP A 145 36.46 -9.39 -15.20
CA ASP A 145 36.93 -10.49 -14.38
C ASP A 145 35.75 -11.21 -13.66
N ALA A 146 35.96 -12.44 -13.25
CA ALA A 146 34.91 -13.29 -12.65
C ALA A 146 34.35 -12.73 -11.33
N SER A 147 35.07 -11.85 -10.62
CA SER A 147 34.62 -11.20 -9.39
C SER A 147 33.68 -10.03 -9.69
N CYS A 148 34.05 -9.19 -10.66
CA CYS A 148 33.23 -8.09 -11.15
C CYS A 148 31.93 -8.61 -11.78
N MET A 149 31.98 -9.71 -12.55
CA MET A 149 30.80 -10.34 -13.14
C MET A 149 29.81 -10.87 -12.08
N ARG A 150 30.31 -11.40 -10.94
CA ARG A 150 29.42 -11.84 -9.85
C ARG A 150 28.70 -10.66 -9.21
N LYS A 151 29.42 -9.60 -8.87
CA LYS A 151 28.84 -8.36 -8.30
C LYS A 151 27.85 -7.73 -9.26
N PHE A 152 28.19 -7.63 -10.53
CA PHE A 152 27.32 -7.09 -11.57
C PHE A 152 26.01 -7.88 -11.69
N LYS A 153 26.07 -9.22 -11.74
CA LYS A 153 24.87 -10.06 -11.81
C LYS A 153 23.94 -9.87 -10.62
N THR A 154 24.49 -9.70 -9.41
CA THR A 154 23.70 -9.48 -8.20
C THR A 154 23.01 -8.13 -8.25
N LEU A 155 23.75 -7.06 -8.52
CA LEU A 155 23.20 -5.72 -8.67
C LEU A 155 22.17 -5.62 -9.80
N PHE A 156 22.48 -6.25 -10.93
CA PHE A 156 21.63 -6.23 -12.11
C PHE A 156 20.29 -6.95 -11.91
N LYS A 157 20.30 -8.04 -11.14
CA LYS A 157 19.07 -8.80 -10.81
C LYS A 157 18.11 -7.98 -9.96
N ASP A 158 18.66 -7.14 -9.08
CA ASP A 158 17.87 -6.37 -8.09
C ASP A 158 17.52 -4.96 -8.61
N THR A 159 18.01 -4.55 -9.79
CA THR A 159 17.74 -3.24 -10.37
C THR A 159 16.44 -3.27 -11.20
N PRO A 160 15.51 -2.32 -11.00
CA PRO A 160 14.31 -2.20 -11.82
C PRO A 160 14.63 -2.06 -13.31
N VAL A 161 13.83 -2.69 -14.18
CA VAL A 161 14.08 -2.71 -15.63
C VAL A 161 13.98 -1.32 -16.25
N GLU A 162 13.07 -0.47 -15.75
CA GLU A 162 12.94 0.92 -16.21
C GLU A 162 14.23 1.71 -16.00
N LEU A 163 14.92 1.48 -14.88
CA LEU A 163 16.19 2.11 -14.60
C LEU A 163 17.30 1.57 -15.51
N LEU A 164 17.30 0.26 -15.78
CA LEU A 164 18.23 -0.36 -16.70
C LEU A 164 18.07 0.15 -18.14
N ARG A 165 16.82 0.29 -18.62
CA ARG A 165 16.52 0.84 -19.97
C ARG A 165 16.97 2.29 -20.11
N ARG A 166 16.89 3.07 -19.00
CA ARG A 166 17.37 4.47 -19.00
C ARG A 166 18.90 4.56 -19.06
N GLU A 167 19.59 3.72 -18.32
CA GLU A 167 21.07 3.75 -18.22
C GLU A 167 21.75 2.98 -19.37
N LEU A 168 21.06 1.97 -19.92
CA LEU A 168 21.54 1.11 -21.01
C LEU A 168 20.48 0.99 -22.11
N PRO A 169 20.14 2.06 -22.84
CA PRO A 169 19.14 2.02 -23.90
C PRO A 169 19.53 1.00 -24.99
N GLU A 170 18.52 0.36 -25.59
CA GLU A 170 18.72 -0.69 -26.61
C GLU A 170 19.56 -0.24 -27.78
N GLU A 171 19.45 1.05 -28.16
CA GLU A 171 20.27 1.66 -29.22
C GLU A 171 21.77 1.55 -28.93
N ASN A 172 22.16 1.82 -27.67
CA ASN A 172 23.57 1.70 -27.26
C ASN A 172 24.02 0.24 -27.20
N LEU A 173 23.15 -0.69 -26.86
CA LEU A 173 23.43 -2.13 -26.84
C LEU A 173 23.62 -2.67 -28.27
N ASN A 174 22.90 -2.14 -29.25
CA ASN A 174 23.01 -2.53 -30.67
C ASN A 174 24.27 -1.94 -31.33
N MET A 175 24.63 -0.69 -30.99
CA MET A 175 25.89 -0.08 -31.50
C MET A 175 27.14 -0.84 -31.07
N MET A 176 27.12 -1.58 -29.96
CA MET A 176 28.23 -2.44 -29.50
C MET A 176 28.39 -3.71 -30.36
N GLU A 177 27.41 -4.09 -31.20
CA GLU A 177 27.53 -5.22 -32.16
C GLU A 177 28.28 -4.83 -33.41
N ASP A 178 28.22 -3.58 -33.83
CA ASP A 178 28.85 -3.10 -35.09
C ASP A 178 30.34 -2.80 -34.91
N LEU A 179 30.85 -2.82 -33.68
CA LEU A 179 32.27 -2.55 -33.37
C LEU A 179 33.09 -3.81 -33.09
N ALA A 180 32.54 -5.02 -33.25
CA ALA A 180 33.16 -6.32 -33.01
C ALA A 180 33.33 -7.09 -34.33
#